data_cefe7e6cb6aa6a4e835c547c90c8de61
#
_entry.id   cefe7e6cb6aa6a4e835c547c90c8de61
#
_cell.length_a   1.000
_cell.length_b   1.000
_cell.length_c   1.000
_cell.angle_alpha   90.00
_cell.angle_beta   90.00
_cell.angle_gamma   90.00
#
_symmetry.space_group_name_H-M   'P 1'
#
loop_
_entity.id
_entity.type
_entity.pdbx_description
1 polymer ?
#
loop_
_entity_poly.entity_id
_entity_poly.type
_entity_poly.pdbx_seq_one_letter_code
_entity_poly.pdbx_strand_id
1 'polypeptide(L)'
;MLVGNIRLMKERGISIPEELSDQVATVVICAIDKKYAGHLLLSDTLKDDAVEAIAKLRKLGVTDIRLLSGDKKEIVASFARRLGIDRAYGNLLPEDKAAHIREMVEEPGKTVAFVGDGMNDAPVLALSHVGIAMGGLGSDAAIESADVVIQNDQPSKVATAITIGRKTRTIVHQNIIGALVVKGIVLSAGALGYATLWGAVFADVGVALLAVLNSVRILNRKVWSVSYTHLRAHET
;
A
#
# COMPACT_ATOMS: atom_id res chain seq x y z
N MET A 1 13.10 34.90 -21.53
CA MET A 1 12.00 34.09 -21.08
C MET A 1 12.24 33.71 -19.63
N LEU A 2 11.23 33.82 -18.74
CA LEU A 2 11.28 33.47 -17.34
C LEU A 2 10.14 32.49 -17.05
N VAL A 3 10.43 31.40 -16.33
CA VAL A 3 9.45 30.40 -15.94
C VAL A 3 9.57 30.16 -14.43
N GLY A 4 8.46 30.16 -13.72
CA GLY A 4 8.46 29.93 -12.28
C GLY A 4 7.11 30.13 -11.62
N ASN A 5 7.10 30.15 -10.30
CA ASN A 5 5.89 30.31 -9.50
C ASN A 5 5.46 31.79 -9.35
N ILE A 6 4.30 31.98 -8.73
CA ILE A 6 3.73 33.31 -8.45
C ILE A 6 4.72 34.21 -7.70
N ARG A 7 5.44 33.64 -6.71
CA ARG A 7 6.41 34.39 -5.90
C ARG A 7 7.54 34.97 -6.76
N LEU A 8 8.11 34.17 -7.64
CA LEU A 8 9.18 34.60 -8.55
C LEU A 8 8.70 35.72 -9.47
N MET A 9 7.47 35.65 -9.99
CA MET A 9 6.90 36.69 -10.84
C MET A 9 6.74 38.02 -10.09
N LYS A 10 6.23 37.97 -8.86
CA LYS A 10 6.12 39.16 -7.99
C LYS A 10 7.47 39.77 -7.67
N GLU A 11 8.49 38.98 -7.32
CA GLU A 11 9.87 39.43 -7.05
C GLU A 11 10.51 40.11 -8.28
N ARG A 12 10.11 39.72 -9.48
CA ARG A 12 10.58 40.29 -10.76
C ARG A 12 9.71 41.41 -11.29
N GLY A 13 8.68 41.84 -10.54
CA GLY A 13 7.78 42.94 -10.94
C GLY A 13 6.91 42.62 -12.15
N ILE A 14 6.62 41.34 -12.40
CA ILE A 14 5.77 40.90 -13.51
C ILE A 14 4.34 40.83 -13.02
N SER A 15 3.46 41.61 -13.66
CA SER A 15 2.02 41.59 -13.39
C SER A 15 1.41 40.25 -13.87
N ILE A 16 0.67 39.59 -13.00
CA ILE A 16 -0.01 38.31 -13.27
C ILE A 16 -1.51 38.49 -13.03
N PRO A 17 -2.39 37.73 -13.70
CA PRO A 17 -3.82 37.71 -13.43
C PRO A 17 -4.11 37.36 -11.96
N GLU A 18 -4.99 38.12 -11.31
CA GLU A 18 -5.36 37.91 -9.89
C GLU A 18 -5.97 36.53 -9.64
N GLU A 19 -6.71 36.01 -10.61
CA GLU A 19 -7.35 34.69 -10.56
C GLU A 19 -6.36 33.53 -10.30
N LEU A 20 -5.08 33.72 -10.62
CA LEU A 20 -4.05 32.73 -10.39
C LEU A 20 -3.58 32.65 -8.93
N SER A 21 -3.81 33.70 -8.14
CA SER A 21 -3.36 33.75 -6.75
C SER A 21 -4.22 32.87 -5.83
N ASP A 22 -5.48 32.62 -6.19
CA ASP A 22 -6.46 31.86 -5.40
C ASP A 22 -6.58 30.41 -5.86
N GLN A 23 -5.78 29.98 -6.85
CA GLN A 23 -5.82 28.61 -7.36
C GLN A 23 -5.27 27.61 -6.34
N VAL A 24 -6.01 26.53 -6.11
CA VAL A 24 -5.62 25.40 -5.25
C VAL A 24 -4.56 24.52 -5.93
N ALA A 25 -4.30 24.75 -7.22
CA ALA A 25 -3.33 24.04 -8.03
C ALA A 25 -1.91 24.65 -7.94
N THR A 26 -0.89 23.88 -8.29
CA THR A 26 0.45 24.42 -8.51
C THR A 26 0.48 25.18 -9.82
N VAL A 27 0.71 26.51 -9.74
CA VAL A 27 0.74 27.38 -10.92
C VAL A 27 2.17 27.57 -11.37
N VAL A 28 2.49 27.20 -12.60
CA VAL A 28 3.75 27.50 -13.27
C VAL A 28 3.49 28.58 -14.31
N ILE A 29 4.10 29.75 -14.11
CA ILE A 29 3.89 30.93 -14.96
C ILE A 29 5.08 31.12 -15.91
N CYS A 30 4.78 31.44 -17.15
CA CYS A 30 5.74 31.81 -18.16
C CYS A 30 5.61 33.28 -18.48
N ALA A 31 6.75 33.99 -18.49
CA ALA A 31 6.85 35.39 -18.89
C ALA A 31 7.90 35.58 -19.96
N ILE A 32 7.59 36.41 -20.96
CA ILE A 32 8.51 36.78 -22.05
C ILE A 32 8.63 38.31 -22.02
N ASP A 33 9.87 38.81 -22.08
CA ASP A 33 10.18 40.26 -22.07
C ASP A 33 9.49 41.02 -20.92
N LYS A 34 9.51 40.40 -19.71
CA LYS A 34 8.86 40.90 -18.48
C LYS A 34 7.33 41.05 -18.58
N LYS A 35 6.70 40.40 -19.54
CA LYS A 35 5.25 40.36 -19.64
C LYS A 35 4.75 38.93 -19.44
N TYR A 36 3.63 38.80 -18.77
CA TYR A 36 2.92 37.52 -18.65
C TYR A 36 2.58 36.99 -20.05
N ALA A 37 2.99 35.74 -20.34
CA ALA A 37 2.77 35.06 -21.62
C ALA A 37 1.77 33.91 -21.51
N GLY A 38 1.66 33.29 -20.30
CA GLY A 38 0.76 32.18 -20.06
C GLY A 38 1.10 31.46 -18.76
N HIS A 39 0.31 30.44 -18.42
CA HIS A 39 0.52 29.61 -17.24
C HIS A 39 0.13 28.17 -17.52
N LEU A 40 0.69 27.26 -16.72
CA LEU A 40 0.29 25.87 -16.60
C LEU A 40 -0.26 25.64 -15.20
N LEU A 41 -1.42 25.02 -15.11
CA LEU A 41 -1.98 24.54 -13.84
C LEU A 41 -1.64 23.07 -13.70
N LEU A 42 -0.84 22.75 -12.70
CA LEU A 42 -0.53 21.39 -12.31
C LEU A 42 -1.43 21.04 -11.12
N SER A 43 -2.36 20.13 -11.35
CA SER A 43 -3.20 19.59 -10.29
C SER A 43 -2.98 18.09 -10.18
N ASP A 44 -2.76 17.64 -8.95
CA ASP A 44 -2.73 16.22 -8.70
C ASP A 44 -4.13 15.64 -8.88
N THR A 45 -4.19 14.45 -9.42
CA THR A 45 -5.42 13.71 -9.61
C THR A 45 -5.38 12.43 -8.77
N LEU A 46 -6.54 12.04 -8.26
CA LEU A 46 -6.67 10.73 -7.65
C LEU A 46 -6.47 9.65 -8.72
N LYS A 47 -5.76 8.59 -8.36
CA LYS A 47 -5.66 7.40 -9.21
C LYS A 47 -7.05 6.81 -9.44
N ASP A 48 -7.28 6.28 -10.62
CA ASP A 48 -8.60 5.81 -11.06
C ASP A 48 -9.22 4.77 -10.11
N ASP A 49 -8.37 3.94 -9.50
CA ASP A 49 -8.79 2.87 -8.59
C ASP A 49 -8.75 3.26 -7.09
N ALA A 50 -8.43 4.52 -6.76
CA ALA A 50 -8.27 4.96 -5.37
C ALA A 50 -9.57 4.83 -4.55
N VAL A 51 -10.70 5.26 -5.12
CA VAL A 51 -12.02 5.16 -4.45
C VAL A 51 -12.40 3.68 -4.24
N GLU A 52 -12.18 2.85 -5.25
CA GLU A 52 -12.41 1.41 -5.17
C GLU A 52 -11.50 0.75 -4.11
N ALA A 53 -10.24 1.18 -4.03
CA ALA A 53 -9.29 0.69 -3.04
C ALA A 53 -9.81 0.92 -1.60
N ILE A 54 -10.25 2.15 -1.29
CA ILE A 54 -10.80 2.47 0.04
C ILE A 54 -12.05 1.64 0.32
N ALA A 55 -12.96 1.50 -0.66
CA ALA A 55 -14.15 0.68 -0.49
C ALA A 55 -13.81 -0.81 -0.22
N LYS A 56 -12.81 -1.36 -0.91
CA LYS A 56 -12.32 -2.73 -0.69
C LYS A 56 -11.70 -2.89 0.70
N LEU A 57 -10.89 -1.94 1.15
CA LEU A 57 -10.28 -1.96 2.49
C LEU A 57 -11.35 -1.99 3.59
N ARG A 58 -12.37 -1.14 3.48
CA ARG A 58 -13.50 -1.13 4.42
C ARG A 58 -14.25 -2.48 4.44
N LYS A 59 -14.50 -3.08 3.27
CA LYS A 59 -15.11 -4.43 3.18
C LYS A 59 -14.26 -5.52 3.84
N LEU A 60 -12.95 -5.34 3.89
CA LEU A 60 -12.03 -6.22 4.60
C LEU A 60 -11.97 -5.94 6.12
N GLY A 61 -12.75 -4.98 6.63
CA GLY A 61 -12.82 -4.65 8.04
C GLY A 61 -11.73 -3.69 8.51
N VAL A 62 -11.11 -2.92 7.60
CA VAL A 62 -10.26 -1.80 7.98
C VAL A 62 -11.16 -0.65 8.41
N THR A 63 -11.12 -0.31 9.70
CA THR A 63 -12.04 0.66 10.32
C THR A 63 -11.45 2.07 10.40
N ASP A 64 -10.15 2.20 10.57
CA ASP A 64 -9.45 3.50 10.65
C ASP A 64 -8.53 3.65 9.43
N ILE A 65 -8.89 4.59 8.55
CA ILE A 65 -8.09 4.93 7.38
C ILE A 65 -7.74 6.40 7.50
N ARG A 66 -6.44 6.70 7.47
CA ARG A 66 -5.93 8.07 7.60
C ARG A 66 -5.13 8.45 6.36
N LEU A 67 -5.26 9.70 5.93
CA LEU A 67 -4.49 10.28 4.84
C LEU A 67 -3.45 11.23 5.43
N LEU A 68 -2.15 10.95 5.23
CA LEU A 68 -1.03 11.76 5.69
C LEU A 68 -0.27 12.30 4.47
N SER A 69 -0.24 13.62 4.30
CA SER A 69 0.43 14.25 3.16
C SER A 69 1.22 15.49 3.55
N GLY A 70 2.30 15.77 2.82
CA GLY A 70 3.02 17.04 2.90
C GLY A 70 2.32 18.18 2.16
N ASP A 71 1.29 17.90 1.36
CA ASP A 71 0.56 18.90 0.60
C ASP A 71 -0.28 19.82 1.48
N LYS A 72 -0.73 20.93 0.89
CA LYS A 72 -1.60 21.89 1.58
C LYS A 72 -2.85 21.22 2.14
N LYS A 73 -3.26 21.63 3.35
CA LYS A 73 -4.43 21.07 4.05
C LYS A 73 -5.70 21.07 3.20
N GLU A 74 -5.90 22.12 2.41
CA GLU A 74 -7.07 22.29 1.55
C GLU A 74 -7.13 21.23 0.44
N ILE A 75 -5.96 20.91 -0.16
CA ILE A 75 -5.82 19.86 -1.19
C ILE A 75 -6.11 18.50 -0.57
N VAL A 76 -5.46 18.21 0.55
CA VAL A 76 -5.61 16.93 1.28
C VAL A 76 -7.07 16.74 1.73
N ALA A 77 -7.72 17.78 2.24
CA ALA A 77 -9.13 17.73 2.63
C ALA A 77 -10.07 17.50 1.42
N SER A 78 -9.73 18.03 0.25
CA SER A 78 -10.48 17.77 -0.99
C SER A 78 -10.40 16.30 -1.39
N PHE A 79 -9.19 15.71 -1.39
CA PHE A 79 -9.00 14.30 -1.69
C PHE A 79 -9.65 13.39 -0.66
N ALA A 80 -9.53 13.71 0.63
CA ALA A 80 -10.15 12.94 1.71
C ALA A 80 -11.67 12.86 1.55
N ARG A 81 -12.34 13.98 1.24
CA ARG A 81 -13.79 14.00 0.95
C ARG A 81 -14.17 13.12 -0.23
N ARG A 82 -13.39 13.16 -1.32
CA ARG A 82 -13.63 12.33 -2.52
C ARG A 82 -13.42 10.83 -2.24
N LEU A 83 -12.47 10.50 -1.37
CA LEU A 83 -12.16 9.13 -0.94
C LEU A 83 -13.08 8.65 0.19
N GLY A 84 -13.84 9.54 0.82
CA GLY A 84 -14.63 9.24 2.00
C GLY A 84 -13.76 8.92 3.23
N ILE A 85 -12.60 9.56 3.37
CA ILE A 85 -11.70 9.43 4.52
C ILE A 85 -11.96 10.57 5.49
N ASP A 86 -12.27 10.24 6.75
CA ASP A 86 -12.63 11.25 7.76
C ASP A 86 -11.40 11.89 8.40
N ARG A 87 -10.29 11.18 8.47
CA ARG A 87 -9.05 11.63 9.11
C ARG A 87 -7.97 11.90 8.07
N ALA A 88 -7.73 13.19 7.82
CA ALA A 88 -6.76 13.64 6.84
C ALA A 88 -5.90 14.78 7.39
N TYR A 89 -4.60 14.66 7.20
CA TYR A 89 -3.60 15.57 7.74
C TYR A 89 -2.71 16.07 6.60
N GLY A 90 -2.68 17.37 6.40
CA GLY A 90 -1.86 18.03 5.40
C GLY A 90 -0.78 18.91 6.02
N ASN A 91 0.13 19.42 5.19
CA ASN A 91 1.32 20.19 5.58
C ASN A 91 2.26 19.42 6.53
N LEU A 92 2.29 18.09 6.45
CA LEU A 92 3.14 17.26 7.30
C LEU A 92 4.57 17.22 6.78
N LEU A 93 5.53 17.43 7.68
CA LEU A 93 6.92 17.09 7.45
C LEU A 93 7.11 15.55 7.63
N PRO A 94 8.20 14.97 7.12
CA PRO A 94 8.49 13.54 7.32
C PRO A 94 8.47 13.13 8.81
N GLU A 95 8.94 13.99 9.69
CA GLU A 95 8.97 13.81 11.15
C GLU A 95 7.55 13.77 11.75
N ASP A 96 6.64 14.61 11.25
CA ASP A 96 5.24 14.63 11.67
C ASP A 96 4.52 13.34 11.27
N LYS A 97 4.77 12.86 10.03
CA LYS A 97 4.23 11.56 9.58
C LYS A 97 4.70 10.43 10.50
N ALA A 98 6.01 10.41 10.82
CA ALA A 98 6.58 9.41 11.72
C ALA A 98 5.95 9.48 13.13
N ALA A 99 5.69 10.68 13.66
CA ALA A 99 5.02 10.87 14.94
C ALA A 99 3.59 10.31 14.92
N HIS A 100 2.80 10.60 13.88
CA HIS A 100 1.45 10.04 13.71
C HIS A 100 1.44 8.51 13.65
N ILE A 101 2.39 7.91 12.94
CA ILE A 101 2.47 6.45 12.85
C ILE A 101 2.88 5.85 14.18
N ARG A 102 3.84 6.45 14.89
CA ARG A 102 4.27 5.98 16.23
C ARG A 102 3.11 5.99 17.22
N GLU A 103 2.33 7.05 17.27
CA GLU A 103 1.12 7.14 18.10
C GLU A 103 0.14 6.01 17.79
N MET A 104 -0.09 5.74 16.47
CA MET A 104 -1.01 4.67 16.05
C MET A 104 -0.50 3.27 16.42
N VAL A 105 0.82 3.04 16.31
CA VAL A 105 1.45 1.74 16.59
C VAL A 105 1.43 1.44 18.10
N GLU A 106 1.53 2.46 18.94
CA GLU A 106 1.45 2.33 20.40
C GLU A 106 0.04 2.02 20.91
N GLU A 107 -1.01 2.19 20.07
CA GLU A 107 -2.37 1.84 20.46
C GLU A 107 -2.53 0.31 20.59
N PRO A 108 -2.86 -0.23 21.79
CA PRO A 108 -2.94 -1.67 22.00
C PRO A 108 -4.07 -2.31 21.17
N GLY A 109 -3.79 -3.50 20.64
CA GLY A 109 -4.77 -4.31 19.91
C GLY A 109 -5.02 -3.88 18.47
N LYS A 110 -4.28 -2.90 17.95
CA LYS A 110 -4.34 -2.46 16.55
C LYS A 110 -3.12 -2.93 15.76
N THR A 111 -3.33 -3.26 14.50
CA THR A 111 -2.26 -3.48 13.52
C THR A 111 -2.31 -2.34 12.52
N VAL A 112 -1.23 -1.59 12.45
CA VAL A 112 -1.08 -0.42 11.59
C VAL A 112 -0.32 -0.82 10.34
N ALA A 113 -0.90 -0.57 9.17
CA ALA A 113 -0.22 -0.65 7.90
C ALA A 113 0.00 0.77 7.35
N PHE A 114 1.20 1.07 6.90
CA PHE A 114 1.51 2.30 6.20
C PHE A 114 1.75 2.00 4.72
N VAL A 115 1.15 2.80 3.86
CA VAL A 115 1.28 2.68 2.40
C VAL A 115 1.91 3.96 1.88
N GLY A 116 3.06 3.87 1.24
CA GLY A 116 3.79 5.01 0.70
C GLY A 116 4.52 4.68 -0.61
N ASP A 117 4.97 5.71 -1.33
CA ASP A 117 5.78 5.56 -2.55
C ASP A 117 7.27 5.33 -2.26
N GLY A 118 7.67 5.51 -1.04
CA GLY A 118 8.94 5.12 -0.48
C GLY A 118 10.10 6.07 -0.66
N MET A 119 10.04 7.09 -1.46
CA MET A 119 11.19 7.99 -1.64
C MET A 119 11.55 8.75 -0.34
N ASN A 120 10.55 9.28 0.35
CA ASN A 120 10.73 10.00 1.60
C ASN A 120 10.11 9.29 2.81
N ASP A 121 9.39 8.20 2.56
CA ASP A 121 8.58 7.50 3.57
C ASP A 121 9.26 6.23 4.12
N ALA A 122 10.49 5.90 3.68
CA ALA A 122 11.22 4.71 4.15
C ALA A 122 11.30 4.61 5.70
N PRO A 123 11.59 5.68 6.46
CA PRO A 123 11.57 5.60 7.91
C PRO A 123 10.18 5.34 8.48
N VAL A 124 9.13 5.83 7.81
CA VAL A 124 7.73 5.66 8.25
C VAL A 124 7.24 4.23 7.93
N LEU A 125 7.65 3.68 6.78
CA LEU A 125 7.41 2.27 6.43
C LEU A 125 7.97 1.34 7.51
N ALA A 126 9.23 1.55 7.91
CA ALA A 126 9.91 0.74 8.93
C ALA A 126 9.31 0.89 10.34
N LEU A 127 8.65 2.01 10.65
CA LEU A 127 8.00 2.24 11.94
C LEU A 127 6.63 1.59 12.06
N SER A 128 5.97 1.30 10.95
CA SER A 128 4.64 0.68 10.96
C SER A 128 4.73 -0.81 11.27
N HIS A 129 3.60 -1.44 11.68
CA HIS A 129 3.56 -2.89 11.84
C HIS A 129 3.67 -3.62 10.49
N VAL A 130 3.22 -2.99 9.41
CA VAL A 130 3.34 -3.49 8.04
C VAL A 130 3.61 -2.31 7.12
N GLY A 131 4.81 -2.23 6.58
CA GLY A 131 5.18 -1.25 5.56
C GLY A 131 4.85 -1.77 4.16
N ILE A 132 4.11 -0.98 3.38
CA ILE A 132 3.72 -1.33 2.01
C ILE A 132 4.26 -0.26 1.06
N ALA A 133 5.24 -0.61 0.24
CA ALA A 133 5.77 0.27 -0.79
C ALA A 133 4.97 0.15 -2.09
N MET A 134 4.68 1.30 -2.70
CA MET A 134 3.97 1.42 -3.98
C MET A 134 4.95 1.79 -5.10
N GLY A 135 4.73 1.18 -6.27
CA GLY A 135 5.49 1.48 -7.49
C GLY A 135 6.73 0.59 -7.71
N GLY A 136 6.83 0.01 -8.91
CA GLY A 136 7.94 -0.89 -9.28
C GLY A 136 9.28 -0.19 -9.53
N LEU A 137 9.29 1.15 -9.53
CA LEU A 137 10.48 2.01 -9.64
C LEU A 137 10.67 2.82 -8.33
N GLY A 138 10.08 2.38 -7.23
CA GLY A 138 10.32 2.95 -5.91
C GLY A 138 11.82 2.98 -5.62
N SER A 139 12.27 3.92 -4.79
CA SER A 139 13.68 3.95 -4.40
C SER A 139 14.06 2.61 -3.79
N ASP A 140 15.25 2.10 -4.09
CA ASP A 140 15.77 0.85 -3.53
C ASP A 140 15.62 0.83 -1.99
N ALA A 141 15.79 1.99 -1.35
CA ALA A 141 15.60 2.17 0.08
C ALA A 141 14.17 1.87 0.58
N ALA A 142 13.14 2.17 -0.22
CA ALA A 142 11.77 1.87 0.16
C ALA A 142 11.44 0.39 0.01
N ILE A 143 11.93 -0.21 -1.07
CA ILE A 143 11.78 -1.65 -1.30
C ILE A 143 12.46 -2.42 -0.18
N GLU A 144 13.64 -1.98 0.26
CA GLU A 144 14.40 -2.60 1.35
C GLU A 144 13.74 -2.42 2.73
N SER A 145 13.00 -1.32 2.92
CA SER A 145 12.32 -0.99 4.19
C SER A 145 10.89 -1.50 4.28
N ALA A 146 10.31 -2.01 3.20
CA ALA A 146 8.91 -2.44 3.15
C ALA A 146 8.76 -3.96 3.32
N ASP A 147 7.73 -4.37 4.06
CA ASP A 147 7.34 -5.78 4.18
C ASP A 147 6.62 -6.29 2.93
N VAL A 148 5.95 -5.39 2.20
CA VAL A 148 5.20 -5.69 0.99
C VAL A 148 5.52 -4.66 -0.09
N VAL A 149 5.80 -5.13 -1.31
CA VAL A 149 6.02 -4.26 -2.47
C VAL A 149 4.93 -4.50 -3.51
N ILE A 150 4.22 -3.43 -3.89
CA ILE A 150 3.22 -3.45 -4.95
C ILE A 150 3.85 -2.85 -6.20
N GLN A 151 4.24 -3.72 -7.15
CA GLN A 151 5.00 -3.33 -8.34
C GLN A 151 4.22 -2.41 -9.29
N ASN A 152 2.93 -2.64 -9.44
CA ASN A 152 2.06 -1.77 -10.21
C ASN A 152 1.49 -0.69 -9.27
N ASP A 153 1.48 0.53 -9.73
CA ASP A 153 1.08 1.70 -8.94
C ASP A 153 -0.47 1.78 -8.75
N GLN A 154 -1.07 0.67 -8.29
CA GLN A 154 -2.52 0.50 -8.09
C GLN A 154 -2.88 0.35 -6.61
N PRO A 155 -3.47 1.37 -5.95
CA PRO A 155 -3.93 1.31 -4.57
C PRO A 155 -4.86 0.13 -4.25
N SER A 156 -5.67 -0.33 -5.21
CA SER A 156 -6.58 -1.47 -5.02
C SER A 156 -5.86 -2.78 -4.71
N LYS A 157 -4.57 -2.91 -5.05
CA LYS A 157 -3.75 -4.10 -4.75
C LYS A 157 -3.39 -4.24 -3.27
N VAL A 158 -3.48 -3.16 -2.48
CA VAL A 158 -3.34 -3.22 -1.03
C VAL A 158 -4.39 -4.17 -0.43
N ALA A 159 -5.64 -4.07 -0.87
CA ALA A 159 -6.70 -4.98 -0.45
C ALA A 159 -6.43 -6.45 -0.87
N THR A 160 -5.80 -6.63 -2.03
CA THR A 160 -5.37 -7.96 -2.50
C THR A 160 -4.28 -8.53 -1.59
N ALA A 161 -3.27 -7.73 -1.23
CA ALA A 161 -2.19 -8.14 -0.32
C ALA A 161 -2.75 -8.58 1.06
N ILE A 162 -3.67 -7.80 1.64
CA ILE A 162 -4.35 -8.17 2.90
C ILE A 162 -5.10 -9.50 2.75
N THR A 163 -5.79 -9.69 1.64
CA THR A 163 -6.55 -10.93 1.38
C THR A 163 -5.63 -12.14 1.26
N ILE A 164 -4.49 -11.99 0.58
CA ILE A 164 -3.46 -13.04 0.48
C ILE A 164 -2.91 -13.36 1.85
N GLY A 165 -2.51 -12.37 2.64
CA GLY A 165 -1.97 -12.55 3.98
C GLY A 165 -2.93 -13.31 4.91
N ARG A 166 -4.23 -12.95 4.91
CA ARG A 166 -5.25 -13.65 5.71
C ARG A 166 -5.44 -15.11 5.27
N LYS A 167 -5.45 -15.37 3.97
CA LYS A 167 -5.54 -16.76 3.44
C LYS A 167 -4.31 -17.57 3.79
N THR A 168 -3.13 -16.99 3.63
CA THR A 168 -1.86 -17.63 4.03
C THR A 168 -1.88 -18.03 5.50
N ARG A 169 -2.27 -17.11 6.38
CA ARG A 169 -2.40 -17.40 7.81
C ARG A 169 -3.35 -18.57 8.08
N THR A 170 -4.50 -18.62 7.40
CA THR A 170 -5.47 -19.71 7.55
C THR A 170 -4.87 -21.05 7.14
N ILE A 171 -4.18 -21.09 6.00
CA ILE A 171 -3.54 -22.33 5.51
C ILE A 171 -2.42 -22.77 6.43
N VAL A 172 -1.60 -21.85 6.91
CA VAL A 172 -0.53 -22.15 7.88
C VAL A 172 -1.13 -22.75 9.16
N HIS A 173 -2.19 -22.17 9.69
CA HIS A 173 -2.87 -22.72 10.88
C HIS A 173 -3.43 -24.13 10.62
N GLN A 174 -4.07 -24.34 9.46
CA GLN A 174 -4.57 -25.69 9.08
C GLN A 174 -3.44 -26.70 9.03
N ASN A 175 -2.30 -26.34 8.43
CA ASN A 175 -1.16 -27.23 8.30
C ASN A 175 -0.54 -27.56 9.68
N ILE A 176 -0.38 -26.57 10.54
CA ILE A 176 0.17 -26.75 11.90
C ILE A 176 -0.76 -27.65 12.72
N ILE A 177 -2.04 -27.32 12.78
CA ILE A 177 -3.02 -28.10 13.57
C ILE A 177 -3.11 -29.52 13.01
N GLY A 178 -3.19 -29.70 11.70
CA GLY A 178 -3.23 -31.01 11.06
C GLY A 178 -2.01 -31.86 11.40
N ALA A 179 -0.82 -31.28 11.32
CA ALA A 179 0.43 -31.97 11.68
C ALA A 179 0.46 -32.36 13.15
N LEU A 180 0.05 -31.49 14.07
CA LEU A 180 0.02 -31.79 15.52
C LEU A 180 -0.98 -32.89 15.84
N VAL A 181 -2.18 -32.88 15.23
CA VAL A 181 -3.19 -33.92 15.42
C VAL A 181 -2.70 -35.28 14.98
N VAL A 182 -2.12 -35.37 13.76
CA VAL A 182 -1.59 -36.65 13.25
C VAL A 182 -0.44 -37.16 14.13
N LYS A 183 0.49 -36.26 14.53
CA LYS A 183 1.56 -36.61 15.47
C LYS A 183 1.02 -37.14 16.81
N GLY A 184 0.02 -36.46 17.36
CA GLY A 184 -0.63 -36.90 18.61
C GLY A 184 -1.24 -38.29 18.48
N ILE A 185 -1.92 -38.58 17.39
CA ILE A 185 -2.52 -39.89 17.11
C ILE A 185 -1.42 -40.97 17.01
N VAL A 186 -0.37 -40.71 16.24
CA VAL A 186 0.74 -41.68 16.04
C VAL A 186 1.46 -41.95 17.34
N LEU A 187 1.74 -40.92 18.14
CA LEU A 187 2.40 -41.09 19.47
C LEU A 187 1.50 -41.90 20.43
N SER A 188 0.22 -41.62 20.46
CA SER A 188 -0.75 -42.35 21.29
C SER A 188 -0.84 -43.84 20.85
N ALA A 189 -0.92 -44.08 19.55
CA ALA A 189 -0.91 -45.45 19.00
C ALA A 189 0.40 -46.19 19.31
N GLY A 190 1.55 -45.48 19.26
CA GLY A 190 2.85 -46.02 19.65
C GLY A 190 2.93 -46.41 21.14
N ALA A 191 2.42 -45.54 22.02
CA ALA A 191 2.35 -45.81 23.45
C ALA A 191 1.46 -47.02 23.79
N LEU A 192 0.43 -47.26 23.01
CA LEU A 192 -0.47 -48.39 23.13
C LEU A 192 0.03 -49.68 22.41
N GLY A 193 1.21 -49.60 21.76
CA GLY A 193 1.82 -50.74 21.06
C GLY A 193 1.21 -51.04 19.66
N TYR A 194 0.36 -50.15 19.13
CA TYR A 194 -0.27 -50.33 17.82
C TYR A 194 0.52 -49.69 16.65
N ALA A 195 1.41 -48.76 16.91
CA ALA A 195 2.19 -48.10 15.85
C ALA A 195 3.55 -48.75 15.67
N THR A 196 3.92 -49.01 14.40
CA THR A 196 5.27 -49.42 14.04
C THR A 196 6.11 -48.21 13.66
N LEU A 197 7.46 -48.35 13.72
CA LEU A 197 8.37 -47.30 13.27
C LEU A 197 8.12 -46.86 11.85
N TRP A 198 7.88 -47.80 10.94
CA TRP A 198 7.55 -47.50 9.54
C TRP A 198 6.20 -46.75 9.40
N GLY A 199 5.19 -47.12 10.19
CA GLY A 199 3.92 -46.41 10.22
C GLY A 199 4.07 -44.94 10.66
N ALA A 200 4.92 -44.68 11.64
CA ALA A 200 5.23 -43.31 12.09
C ALA A 200 5.95 -42.49 11.00
N VAL A 201 6.93 -43.09 10.30
CA VAL A 201 7.64 -42.43 9.19
C VAL A 201 6.69 -42.12 8.03
N PHE A 202 5.82 -43.06 7.63
CA PHE A 202 4.83 -42.81 6.56
C PHE A 202 3.81 -41.74 6.94
N ALA A 203 3.39 -41.69 8.19
CA ALA A 203 2.50 -40.63 8.66
C ALA A 203 3.15 -39.25 8.60
N ASP A 204 4.40 -39.11 8.99
CA ASP A 204 5.14 -37.84 9.00
C ASP A 204 5.35 -37.32 7.55
N VAL A 205 5.82 -38.18 6.65
CA VAL A 205 5.98 -37.84 5.23
C VAL A 205 4.64 -37.53 4.56
N GLY A 206 3.61 -38.31 4.88
CA GLY A 206 2.24 -38.08 4.34
C GLY A 206 1.68 -36.74 4.77
N VAL A 207 1.85 -36.35 6.03
CA VAL A 207 1.41 -35.04 6.53
C VAL A 207 2.18 -33.90 5.87
N ALA A 208 3.49 -34.04 5.67
CA ALA A 208 4.27 -33.04 4.95
C ALA A 208 3.78 -32.83 3.51
N LEU A 209 3.49 -33.92 2.78
CA LEU A 209 2.91 -33.87 1.45
C LEU A 209 1.53 -33.20 1.43
N LEU A 210 0.67 -33.55 2.37
CA LEU A 210 -0.65 -32.92 2.48
C LEU A 210 -0.55 -31.42 2.80
N ALA A 211 0.39 -31.00 3.65
CA ALA A 211 0.65 -29.59 3.96
C ALA A 211 1.12 -28.83 2.71
N VAL A 212 1.98 -29.42 1.87
CA VAL A 212 2.41 -28.83 0.59
C VAL A 212 1.21 -28.68 -0.35
N LEU A 213 0.41 -29.75 -0.54
CA LEU A 213 -0.78 -29.71 -1.39
C LEU A 213 -1.80 -28.67 -0.92
N ASN A 214 -2.00 -28.55 0.40
CA ASN A 214 -2.86 -27.51 0.97
C ASN A 214 -2.31 -26.12 0.69
N SER A 215 -0.99 -25.92 0.73
CA SER A 215 -0.35 -24.63 0.46
C SER A 215 -0.46 -24.23 -1.03
N VAL A 216 -0.39 -25.18 -1.95
CA VAL A 216 -0.57 -24.95 -3.40
C VAL A 216 -1.97 -24.41 -3.73
N ARG A 217 -2.99 -24.62 -2.88
CA ARG A 217 -4.33 -24.05 -3.06
C ARG A 217 -4.36 -22.53 -3.11
N ILE A 218 -3.33 -21.84 -2.60
CA ILE A 218 -3.18 -20.39 -2.74
C ILE A 218 -3.02 -19.99 -4.21
N LEU A 219 -2.29 -20.78 -5.00
CA LEU A 219 -1.99 -20.50 -6.41
C LEU A 219 -3.22 -20.71 -7.31
N ASN A 220 -4.07 -21.69 -6.99
CA ASN A 220 -5.18 -22.14 -7.85
C ASN A 220 -6.48 -21.33 -7.74
N ARG A 221 -6.57 -20.35 -6.84
CA ARG A 221 -7.75 -19.48 -6.78
C ARG A 221 -7.45 -18.16 -7.45
N LYS A 222 -8.38 -17.67 -8.29
CA LYS A 222 -8.44 -16.40 -9.05
C LYS A 222 -8.05 -15.10 -8.28
N VAL A 223 -7.09 -15.16 -7.39
CA VAL A 223 -6.45 -14.00 -6.77
C VAL A 223 -5.51 -13.32 -7.78
N TRP A 224 -5.11 -14.09 -8.80
CA TRP A 224 -4.23 -13.68 -9.90
C TRP A 224 -5.03 -13.44 -11.19
N SER A 225 -6.20 -12.80 -11.15
CA SER A 225 -6.69 -12.18 -12.37
C SER A 225 -5.80 -10.95 -12.65
N VAL A 226 -4.60 -11.24 -13.10
CA VAL A 226 -3.81 -10.28 -13.85
C VAL A 226 -4.60 -10.04 -15.12
N SER A 227 -5.31 -8.92 -15.18
CA SER A 227 -5.85 -8.42 -16.42
C SER A 227 -4.64 -8.07 -17.29
N TYR A 228 -4.21 -8.99 -18.13
CA TYR A 228 -3.39 -8.68 -19.29
C TYR A 228 -4.28 -7.92 -20.27
N THR A 229 -4.56 -6.66 -19.98
CA THR A 229 -5.11 -5.75 -20.96
C THR A 229 -3.96 -5.31 -21.86
N HIS A 230 -3.84 -6.01 -22.98
CA HIS A 230 -3.36 -5.57 -24.28
C HIS A 230 -2.31 -4.47 -24.30
N LEU A 231 -1.05 -4.87 -24.32
CA LEU A 231 -0.05 -4.23 -25.17
C LEU A 231 -0.39 -4.60 -26.63
N ARG A 232 -1.34 -3.91 -27.24
CA ARG A 232 -1.36 -3.78 -28.70
C ARG A 232 -0.31 -2.76 -29.07
N ALA A 233 0.81 -3.25 -29.55
CA ALA A 233 1.73 -2.48 -30.34
C ALA A 233 0.95 -1.85 -31.51
N HIS A 234 0.91 -0.53 -31.59
CA HIS A 234 0.66 0.16 -32.84
C HIS A 234 2.00 0.15 -33.60
N GLU A 235 2.15 -0.87 -34.43
CA GLU A 235 2.96 -0.77 -35.64
C GLU A 235 2.10 -0.04 -36.67
N THR A 236 2.46 1.17 -37.02
CA THR A 236 2.53 1.75 -38.38
C THR A 236 3.24 3.09 -38.29
#